data_77d252107328f0f53a9ed67474db5df7
#
_entry.id   77d252107328f0f53a9ed67474db5df7
#
_cell.length_a   1.000
_cell.length_b   1.000
_cell.length_c   1.000
_cell.angle_alpha   90.00
_cell.angle_beta   90.00
_cell.angle_gamma   90.00
#
_symmetry.space_group_name_H-M   'P 1'
#
loop_
_entity.id
_entity.type
_entity.pdbx_description
1 polymer ?
#
loop_
_entity_poly.entity_id
_entity_poly.type
_entity_poly.pdbx_seq_one_letter_code
_entity_poly.pdbx_strand_id
1 'polypeptide(L)'
;MKNIFRKIGVLALCTILMVGIMVSSAFAITDGTYTVKTVTSYVNPDTGKTDDGGTGNSELGEGMCRSVIDENAEIEQKNGKVTVTMRMKLYSNLSNIRIATQESPKGKYNEVKYNVLKESSSTDSADIQFELPSADAYVQTKSVCSANGQRCVFLLEM
;
A
#
# COMPACT_ATOMS: atom_id res chain seq x y z
N MET A 1 34.67 44.37 -20.50
CA MET A 1 33.40 44.22 -19.75
C MET A 1 32.28 43.49 -20.51
N LYS A 2 32.11 43.64 -21.84
CA LYS A 2 31.08 42.96 -22.61
C LYS A 2 31.13 41.40 -22.55
N ASN A 3 32.31 40.80 -22.42
CA ASN A 3 32.47 39.34 -22.44
C ASN A 3 32.15 38.64 -21.10
N ILE A 4 32.15 39.41 -20.00
CA ILE A 4 31.85 38.85 -18.66
C ILE A 4 30.33 38.66 -18.51
N PHE A 5 29.53 39.62 -18.96
CA PHE A 5 28.08 39.51 -18.91
C PHE A 5 27.53 38.35 -19.79
N ARG A 6 28.22 38.09 -20.91
CA ARG A 6 27.83 37.00 -21.80
C ARG A 6 28.12 35.63 -21.20
N LYS A 7 29.19 35.48 -20.42
CA LYS A 7 29.53 34.24 -19.69
C LYS A 7 28.63 34.04 -18.49
N ILE A 8 28.27 35.07 -17.76
CA ILE A 8 27.33 35.01 -16.63
C ILE A 8 25.94 34.64 -17.12
N GLY A 9 25.46 35.19 -18.24
CA GLY A 9 24.17 34.85 -18.81
C GLY A 9 24.05 33.38 -19.23
N VAL A 10 25.12 32.81 -19.82
CA VAL A 10 25.15 31.40 -20.20
C VAL A 10 25.19 30.48 -18.98
N LEU A 11 25.94 30.88 -17.94
CA LEU A 11 26.00 30.07 -16.68
C LEU A 11 24.67 30.09 -15.94
N ALA A 12 23.97 31.25 -15.89
CA ALA A 12 22.65 31.36 -15.28
C ALA A 12 21.60 30.57 -16.07
N LEU A 13 21.67 30.52 -17.39
CA LEU A 13 20.76 29.74 -18.21
C LEU A 13 20.98 28.22 -18.04
N CYS A 14 22.24 27.78 -17.90
CA CYS A 14 22.55 26.36 -17.61
C CYS A 14 22.09 25.93 -16.21
N THR A 15 22.19 26.80 -15.21
CA THR A 15 21.70 26.50 -13.85
C THR A 15 20.17 26.44 -13.80
N ILE A 16 19.46 27.27 -14.53
CA ILE A 16 18.00 27.22 -14.62
C ILE A 16 17.55 25.95 -15.35
N LEU A 17 18.26 25.49 -16.37
CA LEU A 17 17.99 24.25 -17.08
C LEU A 17 18.27 23.01 -16.22
N MET A 18 19.24 23.04 -15.29
CA MET A 18 19.52 21.93 -14.39
C MET A 18 18.51 21.84 -13.22
N VAL A 19 17.92 22.93 -12.78
CA VAL A 19 16.89 22.93 -11.74
C VAL A 19 15.54 22.43 -12.30
N GLY A 20 15.32 22.55 -13.63
CA GLY A 20 14.10 22.06 -14.28
C GLY A 20 14.04 20.56 -14.54
N ILE A 21 15.10 19.77 -14.27
CA ILE A 21 15.14 18.33 -14.54
C ILE A 21 15.04 17.50 -13.26
N MET A 22 14.92 18.12 -12.09
CA MET A 22 14.45 17.42 -10.90
C MET A 22 12.91 17.44 -10.84
N VAL A 23 12.25 17.17 -11.95
CA VAL A 23 10.91 16.61 -11.90
C VAL A 23 11.13 15.18 -11.41
N SER A 24 10.82 14.92 -10.15
CA SER A 24 10.60 13.57 -9.71
C SER A 24 9.79 12.88 -10.80
N SER A 25 10.40 11.96 -11.51
CA SER A 25 9.67 11.00 -12.32
C SER A 25 8.87 10.14 -11.33
N ALA A 26 7.76 10.69 -10.85
CA ALA A 26 6.65 9.86 -10.45
C ALA A 26 6.40 9.02 -11.70
N PHE A 27 6.72 7.74 -11.65
CA PHE A 27 6.34 6.80 -12.68
C PHE A 27 4.81 6.85 -12.71
N ALA A 28 4.27 7.70 -13.58
CA ALA A 28 2.85 7.74 -13.81
C ALA A 28 2.51 6.39 -14.45
N ILE A 29 2.02 5.47 -13.63
CA ILE A 29 1.42 4.24 -14.15
C ILE A 29 0.32 4.70 -15.11
N THR A 30 0.32 4.16 -16.32
CA THR A 30 -0.71 4.50 -17.32
C THR A 30 -2.06 3.98 -16.85
N ASP A 31 -3.13 4.62 -17.28
CA ASP A 31 -4.49 4.12 -17.02
C ASP A 31 -4.61 2.67 -17.49
N GLY A 32 -5.10 1.80 -16.63
CA GLY A 32 -5.22 0.36 -16.88
C GLY A 32 -5.45 -0.44 -15.61
N THR A 33 -5.60 -1.74 -15.80
CA THR A 33 -5.76 -2.71 -14.71
C THR A 33 -4.54 -3.62 -14.68
N TYR A 34 -3.97 -3.81 -13.50
CA TYR A 34 -2.73 -4.55 -13.28
C TYR A 34 -2.94 -5.58 -12.18
N THR A 35 -2.45 -6.80 -12.41
CA THR A 35 -2.33 -7.80 -11.34
C THR A 35 -0.96 -7.68 -10.69
N VAL A 36 -0.94 -7.52 -9.38
CA VAL A 36 0.28 -7.38 -8.60
C VAL A 36 0.38 -8.49 -7.56
N LYS A 37 1.59 -8.84 -7.16
CA LYS A 37 1.84 -9.74 -6.05
C LYS A 37 1.71 -8.98 -4.74
N THR A 38 1.02 -9.58 -3.77
CA THR A 38 0.96 -9.07 -2.41
C THR A 38 2.10 -9.66 -1.58
N VAL A 39 2.81 -8.82 -0.87
CA VAL A 39 3.76 -9.25 0.14
C VAL A 39 3.16 -8.92 1.50
N THR A 40 2.83 -9.96 2.27
CA THR A 40 2.24 -9.79 3.60
C THR A 40 3.31 -9.84 4.67
N SER A 41 3.19 -8.99 5.68
CA SER A 41 4.01 -9.03 6.87
C SER A 41 3.17 -8.84 8.14
N TYR A 42 3.48 -9.60 9.17
CA TYR A 42 2.94 -9.43 10.52
C TYR A 42 3.75 -8.39 11.32
N VAL A 43 5.01 -8.25 10.98
CA VAL A 43 5.90 -7.27 11.57
C VAL A 43 5.87 -6.00 10.72
N ASN A 44 5.64 -4.86 11.37
CA ASN A 44 5.67 -3.57 10.69
C ASN A 44 7.09 -3.29 10.17
N PRO A 45 7.31 -3.18 8.86
CA PRO A 45 8.64 -3.02 8.27
C PRO A 45 9.32 -1.70 8.68
N ASP A 46 8.53 -0.66 8.99
CA ASP A 46 9.06 0.64 9.39
C ASP A 46 9.59 0.65 10.83
N THR A 47 9.01 -0.15 11.71
CA THR A 47 9.31 -0.15 13.15
C THR A 47 9.99 -1.41 13.63
N GLY A 48 9.93 -2.48 12.85
CA GLY A 48 10.41 -3.82 13.24
C GLY A 48 9.61 -4.44 14.40
N LYS A 49 8.38 -3.96 14.65
CA LYS A 49 7.52 -4.40 15.75
C LYS A 49 6.17 -4.86 15.24
N THR A 50 5.49 -5.68 16.03
CA THR A 50 4.09 -6.03 15.80
C THR A 50 3.18 -4.93 16.33
N ASP A 51 2.16 -4.55 15.58
CA ASP A 51 1.25 -3.44 15.97
C ASP A 51 0.14 -3.89 16.94
N ASP A 52 -0.02 -5.18 17.16
CA ASP A 52 -0.97 -5.74 18.12
C ASP A 52 -0.43 -5.86 19.54
N GLY A 53 0.83 -5.45 19.75
CA GLY A 53 1.54 -5.58 21.02
C GLY A 53 1.95 -7.03 21.34
N GLY A 54 1.84 -7.93 20.37
CA GLY A 54 2.26 -9.32 20.52
C GLY A 54 3.75 -9.43 20.77
N THR A 55 4.11 -10.17 21.81
CA THR A 55 5.50 -10.60 22.05
C THR A 55 5.71 -12.01 21.49
N GLY A 56 4.75 -12.48 20.72
CA GLY A 56 4.59 -13.86 20.32
C GLY A 56 5.41 -14.26 19.11
N ASN A 57 5.17 -15.46 18.67
CA ASN A 57 5.82 -16.10 17.55
C ASN A 57 5.47 -15.36 16.23
N SER A 58 6.40 -14.56 15.73
CA SER A 58 6.25 -13.82 14.49
C SER A 58 6.00 -14.74 13.29
N GLU A 59 6.53 -15.94 13.31
CA GLU A 59 6.34 -16.96 12.26
C GLU A 59 4.87 -17.38 12.17
N LEU A 60 4.20 -17.57 13.32
CA LEU A 60 2.77 -17.87 13.36
C LEU A 60 1.96 -16.69 12.79
N GLY A 61 2.28 -15.47 13.19
CA GLY A 61 1.66 -14.25 12.66
C GLY A 61 1.82 -14.10 11.16
N GLU A 62 3.00 -14.34 10.62
CA GLU A 62 3.27 -14.36 9.18
C GLU A 62 2.46 -15.45 8.46
N GLY A 63 2.35 -16.63 9.04
CA GLY A 63 1.50 -17.71 8.52
C GLY A 63 0.03 -17.30 8.45
N MET A 64 -0.48 -16.63 9.47
CA MET A 64 -1.84 -16.11 9.52
C MET A 64 -2.07 -15.04 8.44
N CYS A 65 -1.15 -14.09 8.27
CA CYS A 65 -1.23 -13.08 7.22
C CYS A 65 -1.38 -13.73 5.83
N ARG A 66 -0.53 -14.68 5.50
CA ARG A 66 -0.58 -15.41 4.22
C ARG A 66 -1.84 -16.25 4.04
N SER A 67 -2.43 -16.74 5.12
CA SER A 67 -3.69 -17.52 5.04
C SER A 67 -4.91 -16.64 4.78
N VAL A 68 -4.89 -15.39 5.22
CA VAL A 68 -6.03 -14.46 5.11
C VAL A 68 -5.98 -13.66 3.81
N ILE A 69 -4.83 -13.20 3.38
CA ILE A 69 -4.70 -12.38 2.17
C ILE A 69 -4.32 -13.27 0.98
N ASP A 70 -4.97 -13.05 -0.16
CA ASP A 70 -4.57 -13.71 -1.40
C ASP A 70 -3.21 -13.19 -1.88
N GLU A 71 -2.44 -14.01 -2.56
CA GLU A 71 -1.11 -13.65 -3.08
C GLU A 71 -1.14 -12.67 -4.24
N ASN A 72 -2.32 -12.40 -4.79
CA ASN A 72 -2.51 -11.46 -5.89
C ASN A 72 -3.57 -10.44 -5.51
N ALA A 73 -3.35 -9.20 -5.93
CA ALA A 73 -4.34 -8.14 -5.91
C ALA A 73 -4.44 -7.50 -7.29
N GLU A 74 -5.54 -6.81 -7.54
CA GLU A 74 -5.75 -6.04 -8.75
C GLU A 74 -5.66 -4.56 -8.43
N ILE A 75 -4.85 -3.83 -9.18
CA ILE A 75 -4.75 -2.37 -9.12
C ILE A 75 -5.38 -1.80 -10.39
N GLU A 76 -6.37 -0.94 -10.23
CA GLU A 76 -6.92 -0.13 -11.31
C GLU A 76 -6.41 1.31 -11.18
N GLN A 77 -5.67 1.76 -12.19
CA GLN A 77 -5.29 3.16 -12.37
C GLN A 77 -6.24 3.79 -13.37
N LYS A 78 -6.92 4.87 -13.00
CA LYS A 78 -7.84 5.58 -13.88
C LYS A 78 -7.97 7.04 -13.52
N ASN A 79 -7.68 7.92 -14.48
CA ASN A 79 -7.80 9.38 -14.30
C ASN A 79 -7.07 9.89 -13.05
N GLY A 80 -5.87 9.39 -12.77
CA GLY A 80 -5.07 9.76 -11.61
C GLY A 80 -5.53 9.19 -10.28
N LYS A 81 -6.54 8.32 -10.26
CA LYS A 81 -6.98 7.57 -9.09
C LYS A 81 -6.45 6.14 -9.15
N VAL A 82 -6.01 5.65 -8.02
CA VAL A 82 -5.55 4.28 -7.84
C VAL A 82 -6.53 3.55 -6.93
N THR A 83 -7.06 2.44 -7.39
CA THR A 83 -7.98 1.59 -6.63
C THR A 83 -7.41 0.19 -6.55
N VAL A 84 -7.43 -0.40 -5.38
CA VAL A 84 -7.02 -1.78 -5.15
C VAL A 84 -8.24 -2.66 -4.90
N THR A 85 -8.25 -3.83 -5.53
CA THR A 85 -9.16 -4.94 -5.18
C THR A 85 -8.31 -6.11 -4.70
N MET A 86 -8.47 -6.48 -3.44
CA MET A 86 -7.79 -7.64 -2.86
C MET A 86 -8.79 -8.66 -2.31
N ARG A 87 -8.42 -9.92 -2.37
CA ARG A 87 -9.21 -11.02 -1.81
C ARG A 87 -8.77 -11.34 -0.39
N MET A 88 -9.73 -11.29 0.53
CA MET A 88 -9.57 -11.82 1.89
C MET A 88 -10.19 -13.20 1.97
N LYS A 89 -9.41 -14.16 2.43
CA LYS A 89 -9.81 -15.57 2.70
C LYS A 89 -10.17 -15.72 4.18
N LEU A 90 -10.84 -16.81 4.54
CA LEU A 90 -11.34 -17.06 5.89
C LEU A 90 -12.21 -15.91 6.40
N TYR A 91 -12.97 -15.31 5.49
CA TYR A 91 -13.67 -14.04 5.71
C TYR A 91 -14.73 -14.15 6.82
N SER A 92 -15.39 -15.31 6.94
CA SER A 92 -16.36 -15.57 8.02
C SER A 92 -15.77 -15.51 9.43
N ASN A 93 -14.45 -15.69 9.55
CA ASN A 93 -13.71 -15.60 10.81
C ASN A 93 -13.17 -14.20 11.13
N LEU A 94 -13.37 -13.24 10.23
CA LEU A 94 -12.85 -11.89 10.37
C LEU A 94 -13.97 -10.95 10.82
N SER A 95 -13.67 -10.06 11.74
CA SER A 95 -14.57 -8.99 12.17
C SER A 95 -13.81 -7.69 12.42
N ASN A 96 -14.52 -6.57 12.45
CA ASN A 96 -13.94 -5.25 12.65
C ASN A 96 -12.77 -4.94 11.69
N ILE A 97 -12.93 -5.31 10.42
CA ILE A 97 -11.92 -5.07 9.39
C ILE A 97 -11.74 -3.56 9.24
N ARG A 98 -10.49 -3.11 9.32
CA ARG A 98 -10.09 -1.73 9.07
C ARG A 98 -8.92 -1.75 8.11
N ILE A 99 -8.95 -0.84 7.16
CA ILE A 99 -7.90 -0.65 6.17
C ILE A 99 -7.33 0.74 6.34
N ALA A 100 -6.03 0.84 6.39
CA ALA A 100 -5.31 2.10 6.42
C ALA A 100 -4.20 2.09 5.38
N THR A 101 -3.92 3.22 4.77
CA THR A 101 -2.90 3.38 3.74
C THR A 101 -1.86 4.40 4.17
N GLN A 102 -0.65 4.24 3.66
CA GLN A 102 0.50 5.08 3.90
C GLN A 102 1.15 5.42 2.57
N GLU A 103 1.31 6.70 2.26
CA GLU A 103 1.83 7.16 0.97
C GLU A 103 3.33 6.89 0.79
N SER A 104 4.08 6.83 1.89
CA SER A 104 5.53 6.63 1.86
C SER A 104 6.00 5.87 3.10
N PRO A 105 7.14 5.16 3.03
CA PRO A 105 7.75 4.51 4.19
C PRO A 105 7.90 5.47 5.37
N LYS A 106 7.66 4.98 6.59
CA LYS A 106 7.70 5.75 7.85
C LYS A 106 6.72 6.91 7.95
N GLY A 107 5.77 7.02 7.03
CA GLY A 107 4.66 7.94 7.10
C GLY A 107 3.60 7.50 8.10
N LYS A 108 2.52 8.25 8.18
CA LYS A 108 1.36 7.91 9.00
C LYS A 108 0.38 7.08 8.20
N TYR A 109 -0.11 5.98 8.78
CA TYR A 109 -1.25 5.24 8.25
C TYR A 109 -2.54 6.04 8.47
N ASN A 110 -3.29 6.25 7.40
CA ASN A 110 -4.59 6.91 7.41
C ASN A 110 -5.67 5.88 7.07
N GLU A 111 -6.70 5.80 7.91
CA GLU A 111 -7.81 4.88 7.69
C GLU A 111 -8.59 5.28 6.44
N VAL A 112 -8.89 4.30 5.58
CA VAL A 112 -9.65 4.48 4.35
C VAL A 112 -10.91 3.62 4.38
N LYS A 113 -11.95 4.08 3.70
CA LYS A 113 -13.18 3.31 3.51
C LYS A 113 -12.95 2.22 2.45
N TYR A 114 -13.56 1.08 2.65
CA TYR A 114 -13.57 0.01 1.68
C TYR A 114 -14.99 -0.43 1.34
N ASN A 115 -15.15 -1.04 0.18
CA ASN A 115 -16.38 -1.68 -0.27
C ASN A 115 -16.15 -3.17 -0.42
N VAL A 116 -17.14 -3.97 -0.06
CA VAL A 116 -17.15 -5.40 -0.36
C VAL A 116 -17.84 -5.56 -1.72
N LEU A 117 -17.07 -5.97 -2.74
CA LEU A 117 -17.57 -6.13 -4.10
C LEU A 117 -18.27 -7.48 -4.27
N LYS A 118 -17.72 -8.52 -3.63
CA LYS A 118 -18.20 -9.89 -3.78
C LYS A 118 -17.85 -10.70 -2.54
N GLU A 119 -18.81 -11.46 -2.06
CA GLU A 119 -18.60 -12.49 -1.04
C GLU A 119 -18.89 -13.88 -1.62
N SER A 120 -18.15 -14.87 -1.15
CA SER A 120 -18.30 -16.25 -1.56
C SER A 120 -18.27 -17.17 -0.34
N SER A 121 -19.42 -17.73 0.02
CA SER A 121 -19.52 -18.70 1.09
C SER A 121 -18.84 -20.03 0.75
N SER A 122 -18.79 -20.41 -0.53
CA SER A 122 -18.18 -21.65 -0.97
C SER A 122 -16.65 -21.67 -0.84
N THR A 123 -16.02 -20.49 -0.89
CA THR A 123 -14.56 -20.31 -0.74
C THR A 123 -14.20 -19.57 0.53
N ASP A 124 -15.19 -19.22 1.35
CA ASP A 124 -15.04 -18.40 2.55
C ASP A 124 -14.14 -17.19 2.30
N SER A 125 -14.53 -16.36 1.33
CA SER A 125 -13.72 -15.21 0.90
C SER A 125 -14.56 -14.01 0.51
N ALA A 126 -13.95 -12.82 0.55
CA ALA A 126 -14.53 -11.60 0.04
C ALA A 126 -13.51 -10.81 -0.78
N ASP A 127 -13.97 -10.23 -1.88
CA ASP A 127 -13.20 -9.24 -2.65
C ASP A 127 -13.53 -7.86 -2.11
N ILE A 128 -12.54 -7.18 -1.56
CA ILE A 128 -12.66 -5.84 -0.98
C ILE A 128 -11.92 -4.83 -1.83
N GLN A 129 -12.51 -3.65 -1.99
CA GLN A 129 -11.96 -2.58 -2.81
C GLN A 129 -11.82 -1.30 -2.01
N PHE A 130 -10.71 -0.61 -2.17
CA PHE A 130 -10.43 0.68 -1.55
C PHE A 130 -9.49 1.54 -2.40
N GLU A 131 -9.45 2.84 -2.12
CA GLU A 131 -8.60 3.80 -2.84
C GLU A 131 -7.21 3.88 -2.19
N LEU A 132 -6.16 3.93 -3.01
CA LEU A 132 -4.79 4.16 -2.59
C LEU A 132 -4.38 5.60 -2.90
N PRO A 133 -3.52 6.21 -2.07
CA PRO A 133 -2.94 7.52 -2.37
C PRO A 133 -1.98 7.49 -3.57
N SER A 134 -1.33 6.36 -3.81
CA SER A 134 -0.42 6.12 -4.94
C SER A 134 -0.31 4.62 -5.21
N ALA A 135 0.25 4.22 -6.34
CA ALA A 135 0.38 2.82 -6.72
C ALA A 135 1.43 2.04 -5.89
N ASP A 136 2.33 2.75 -5.25
CA ASP A 136 3.40 2.25 -4.38
C ASP A 136 3.09 2.48 -2.88
N ALA A 137 1.82 2.73 -2.56
CA ALA A 137 1.39 2.93 -1.18
C ALA A 137 1.42 1.62 -0.37
N TYR A 138 1.77 1.73 0.90
CA TYR A 138 1.67 0.62 1.84
C TYR A 138 0.26 0.51 2.40
N VAL A 139 -0.20 -0.72 2.61
CA VAL A 139 -1.53 -1.01 3.15
C VAL A 139 -1.41 -1.75 4.47
N GLN A 140 -2.10 -1.25 5.48
CA GLN A 140 -2.27 -1.93 6.76
C GLN A 140 -3.71 -2.39 6.89
N THR A 141 -3.92 -3.67 7.10
CA THR A 141 -5.23 -4.25 7.41
C THR A 141 -5.25 -4.72 8.86
N LYS A 142 -6.24 -4.28 9.61
CA LYS A 142 -6.51 -4.72 10.99
C LYS A 142 -7.83 -5.46 11.03
N SER A 143 -7.87 -6.60 11.69
CA SER A 143 -9.10 -7.36 11.92
C SER A 143 -9.04 -8.10 13.25
N VAL A 144 -10.19 -8.55 13.72
CA VAL A 144 -10.29 -9.46 14.87
C VAL A 144 -10.63 -10.83 14.34
N CYS A 145 -9.79 -11.83 14.65
CA CYS A 145 -10.04 -13.21 14.29
C CYS A 145 -10.98 -13.86 15.34
N SER A 146 -12.15 -14.33 14.90
CA SER A 146 -13.19 -14.85 15.79
C SER A 146 -12.78 -16.10 16.58
N ALA A 147 -11.86 -16.89 16.03
CA ALA A 147 -11.42 -18.14 16.68
C ALA A 147 -10.76 -17.92 18.04
N ASN A 148 -10.09 -16.78 18.27
CA ASN A 148 -9.29 -16.56 19.47
C ASN A 148 -9.51 -15.18 20.09
N GLY A 149 -10.34 -14.32 19.49
CA GLY A 149 -10.49 -12.91 19.88
C GLY A 149 -9.21 -12.08 19.71
N GLN A 150 -8.20 -12.64 19.05
CA GLN A 150 -6.93 -11.96 18.80
C GLN A 150 -7.06 -10.98 17.65
N ARG A 151 -6.41 -9.84 17.82
CA ARG A 151 -6.28 -8.85 16.74
C ARG A 151 -5.21 -9.30 15.77
N CYS A 152 -5.57 -9.37 14.51
CA CYS A 152 -4.61 -9.62 13.44
C CYS A 152 -4.34 -8.31 12.72
N VAL A 153 -3.08 -7.95 12.59
CA VAL A 153 -2.64 -6.78 11.82
C VAL A 153 -1.82 -7.30 10.66
N PHE A 154 -2.23 -6.98 9.45
CA PHE A 154 -1.56 -7.38 8.24
C PHE A 154 -1.03 -6.13 7.56
N LEU A 155 0.22 -6.16 7.15
CA LEU A 155 0.84 -5.15 6.31
C LEU A 155 1.00 -5.73 4.92
N LEU A 156 0.66 -4.95 3.93
CA LEU A 156 0.76 -5.29 2.52
C LEU A 156 1.69 -4.30 1.87
N GLU A 157 2.69 -4.80 1.18
CA GLU A 157 3.50 -4.08 0.22
C GLU A 157 3.07 -4.56 -1.17
N MET A 158 2.79 -3.60 -2.06
CA MET A 158 2.37 -3.88 -3.44
C MET A 158 3.36 -3.34 -4.43
#